data_a128120c583140a9c2cd2fefc566afad
#
_entry.id   a128120c583140a9c2cd2fefc566afad
#
_cell.length_a   1.000
_cell.length_b   1.000
_cell.length_c   1.000
_cell.angle_alpha   90.00
_cell.angle_beta   90.00
_cell.angle_gamma   90.00
#
_symmetry.space_group_name_H-M   'P 1'
#
loop_
_entity.id
_entity.type
_entity.pdbx_description
1 polymer ?
#
loop_
_entity_poly.entity_id
_entity_poly.type
_entity_poly.pdbx_seq_one_letter_code
_entity_poly.pdbx_strand_id
1 'polypeptide(L)'
;MHINRRFFNAILIVGAVLVSGCAHFQSPADPKVREALAPTGTLRVGVYQGSPTSLVVDAKTGQRAGVALDMGPLLAQQLGVPVQVVDFPRLALVLDALKSGQVDFTVTNATEARARDMDFTRPLVQLELGYLVMSDSSVKQTEHIDRAGVKVGVSQGSTSQGVLTRQFKNASVVPAASLKQAQDMLRQKRIDAFATNKGILFEMSDELPGSRVMEGRWGLENLAIAIPKGRDAGRAFVNAFAEQVRGNGQLQKSVSRAGLRGTTSAP
;
A
#
# COMPACT_ATOMS: atom_id res chain seq x y z
N MET A 1 69.92 -36.14 51.23
CA MET A 1 69.82 -35.01 50.25
C MET A 1 68.37 -35.00 49.75
N HIS A 2 67.49 -34.23 50.39
CA HIS A 2 66.06 -34.26 50.16
C HIS A 2 65.64 -33.09 49.24
N ILE A 3 64.93 -33.40 48.16
CA ILE A 3 64.37 -32.41 47.29
C ILE A 3 62.84 -32.51 47.42
N ASN A 4 62.24 -31.45 48.01
CA ASN A 4 60.79 -31.27 48.10
C ASN A 4 60.24 -30.70 46.80
N ARG A 5 59.30 -31.40 46.17
CA ARG A 5 58.50 -30.90 45.07
C ARG A 5 57.15 -30.43 45.61
N ARG A 6 56.91 -29.10 45.60
CA ARG A 6 55.60 -28.51 45.89
C ARG A 6 54.84 -28.39 44.57
N PHE A 7 53.70 -29.08 44.45
CA PHE A 7 52.78 -28.95 43.35
C PHE A 7 51.90 -27.72 43.58
N PHE A 8 51.92 -26.78 42.62
CA PHE A 8 50.97 -25.67 42.53
C PHE A 8 49.81 -26.12 41.71
N ASN A 9 48.61 -26.27 42.30
CA ASN A 9 47.36 -26.45 41.59
C ASN A 9 46.80 -25.06 41.24
N ALA A 10 46.84 -24.71 39.93
CA ALA A 10 46.17 -23.56 39.42
C ALA A 10 44.74 -23.99 39.02
N ILE A 11 43.73 -23.54 39.76
CA ILE A 11 42.32 -23.68 39.42
C ILE A 11 41.96 -22.60 38.42
N LEU A 12 41.70 -23.05 37.15
CA LEU A 12 41.15 -22.18 36.08
C LEU A 12 39.63 -22.12 36.27
N ILE A 13 39.13 -21.01 36.78
CA ILE A 13 37.68 -20.73 36.81
C ILE A 13 37.29 -20.18 35.41
N VAL A 14 36.69 -21.05 34.60
CA VAL A 14 36.06 -20.61 33.33
C VAL A 14 34.72 -19.99 33.65
N GLY A 15 34.67 -18.67 33.65
CA GLY A 15 33.43 -17.89 33.77
C GLY A 15 32.59 -18.04 32.50
N ALA A 16 31.55 -18.87 32.53
CA ALA A 16 30.54 -18.90 31.47
C ALA A 16 29.67 -17.62 31.53
N VAL A 17 29.96 -16.66 30.67
CA VAL A 17 29.08 -15.50 30.45
C VAL A 17 27.85 -15.98 29.68
N LEU A 18 26.75 -16.20 30.40
CA LEU A 18 25.44 -16.42 29.81
C LEU A 18 24.97 -15.07 29.20
N VAL A 19 25.18 -14.89 27.90
CA VAL A 19 24.55 -13.83 27.13
C VAL A 19 23.08 -14.19 27.00
N SER A 20 22.24 -13.74 27.95
CA SER A 20 20.79 -13.78 27.84
C SER A 20 20.37 -12.81 26.74
N GLY A 21 20.33 -13.28 25.50
CA GLY A 21 19.67 -12.59 24.42
C GLY A 21 18.18 -12.50 24.77
N CYS A 22 17.71 -11.31 25.17
CA CYS A 22 16.29 -11.02 25.27
C CYS A 22 15.67 -11.10 23.85
N ALA A 23 15.30 -12.30 23.43
CA ALA A 23 14.32 -12.45 22.38
C ALA A 23 13.03 -11.81 22.92
N HIS A 24 12.68 -10.63 22.43
CA HIS A 24 11.37 -10.04 22.67
C HIS A 24 10.33 -10.94 22.01
N PHE A 25 9.90 -11.97 22.72
CA PHE A 25 8.66 -12.68 22.41
C PHE A 25 7.54 -11.68 22.67
N GLN A 26 7.10 -10.95 21.62
CA GLN A 26 5.85 -10.25 21.72
C GLN A 26 4.77 -11.27 22.05
N SER A 27 4.10 -11.07 23.19
CA SER A 27 2.96 -11.91 23.55
C SER A 27 1.95 -11.92 22.40
N PRO A 28 1.38 -13.07 22.06
CA PRO A 28 0.36 -13.14 21.02
C PRO A 28 -0.74 -12.11 21.30
N ALA A 29 -1.28 -11.48 20.24
CA ALA A 29 -2.38 -10.54 20.36
C ALA A 29 -3.55 -11.19 21.12
N ASP A 30 -4.31 -10.36 21.85
CA ASP A 30 -5.51 -10.80 22.57
C ASP A 30 -6.41 -11.66 21.64
N PRO A 31 -6.96 -12.79 22.09
CA PRO A 31 -7.87 -13.62 21.29
C PRO A 31 -8.99 -12.86 20.62
N LYS A 32 -9.61 -11.87 21.31
CA LYS A 32 -10.66 -11.02 20.75
C LYS A 32 -10.16 -10.14 19.60
N VAL A 33 -8.92 -9.65 19.70
CA VAL A 33 -8.26 -8.88 18.63
C VAL A 33 -8.01 -9.77 17.42
N ARG A 34 -7.51 -11.01 17.65
CA ARG A 34 -7.29 -11.97 16.56
C ARG A 34 -8.58 -12.37 15.87
N GLU A 35 -9.63 -12.67 16.64
CA GLU A 35 -10.95 -13.00 16.12
C GLU A 35 -11.54 -11.83 15.30
N ALA A 36 -11.39 -10.59 15.77
CA ALA A 36 -11.85 -9.41 15.05
C ALA A 36 -11.08 -9.18 13.74
N LEU A 37 -9.74 -9.30 13.73
CA LEU A 37 -8.92 -8.96 12.57
C LEU A 37 -8.69 -10.12 11.61
N ALA A 38 -8.77 -11.36 12.09
CA ALA A 38 -8.59 -12.58 11.30
C ALA A 38 -9.65 -13.62 11.69
N PRO A 39 -10.95 -13.38 11.41
CA PRO A 39 -12.06 -14.20 11.92
C PRO A 39 -12.03 -15.65 11.40
N THR A 40 -11.32 -15.92 10.32
CA THR A 40 -11.13 -17.27 9.77
C THR A 40 -9.88 -17.96 10.32
N GLY A 41 -9.17 -17.35 11.28
CA GLY A 41 -7.87 -17.79 11.77
C GLY A 41 -6.70 -17.42 10.86
N THR A 42 -6.95 -16.77 9.72
CA THR A 42 -5.95 -16.32 8.72
C THR A 42 -6.23 -14.87 8.36
N LEU A 43 -5.21 -14.01 8.34
CA LEU A 43 -5.34 -12.64 7.85
C LEU A 43 -5.34 -12.64 6.31
N ARG A 44 -6.47 -12.28 5.70
CA ARG A 44 -6.62 -12.22 4.24
C ARG A 44 -6.35 -10.80 3.76
N VAL A 45 -5.30 -10.65 2.93
CA VAL A 45 -4.81 -9.36 2.42
C VAL A 45 -5.26 -9.18 0.98
N GLY A 46 -6.15 -8.23 0.73
CA GLY A 46 -6.61 -7.91 -0.63
C GLY A 46 -5.63 -6.98 -1.35
N VAL A 47 -5.18 -7.40 -2.55
CA VAL A 47 -4.27 -6.62 -3.40
C VAL A 47 -4.74 -6.61 -4.84
N TYR A 48 -4.31 -5.61 -5.64
CA TYR A 48 -4.50 -5.56 -7.09
C TYR A 48 -3.24 -5.09 -7.78
N GLN A 49 -3.01 -5.59 -8.99
CA GLN A 49 -1.78 -5.36 -9.76
C GLN A 49 -1.74 -3.97 -10.41
N GLY A 50 -0.51 -3.45 -10.60
CA GLY A 50 -0.21 -2.19 -11.28
C GLY A 50 -0.16 -0.97 -10.36
N SER A 51 -0.21 -1.18 -9.04
CA SER A 51 -0.14 -0.11 -8.05
C SER A 51 0.93 -0.39 -6.99
N PRO A 52 1.95 0.46 -6.86
CA PRO A 52 2.97 0.33 -5.81
C PRO A 52 2.41 0.38 -4.39
N THR A 53 1.22 0.97 -4.20
CA THR A 53 0.53 0.96 -2.90
C THR A 53 -0.12 -0.37 -2.58
N SER A 54 -0.35 -1.22 -3.59
CA SER A 54 -1.01 -2.51 -3.48
C SER A 54 -0.09 -3.65 -3.88
N LEU A 55 0.13 -3.83 -5.19
CA LEU A 55 0.99 -4.86 -5.77
C LEU A 55 1.55 -4.41 -7.12
N VAL A 56 2.86 -4.48 -7.26
CA VAL A 56 3.60 -4.43 -8.53
C VAL A 56 4.42 -5.70 -8.69
N VAL A 57 4.68 -6.08 -9.94
CA VAL A 57 5.51 -7.23 -10.30
C VAL A 57 6.61 -6.76 -11.22
N ASP A 58 7.86 -6.90 -10.79
CA ASP A 58 9.00 -6.58 -11.64
C ASP A 58 9.01 -7.49 -12.88
N ALA A 59 8.97 -6.89 -14.06
CA ALA A 59 8.83 -7.61 -15.33
C ALA A 59 10.03 -8.53 -15.65
N LYS A 60 11.21 -8.25 -15.10
CA LYS A 60 12.45 -9.00 -15.37
C LYS A 60 12.64 -10.15 -14.38
N THR A 61 12.36 -9.91 -13.11
CA THR A 61 12.65 -10.86 -12.02
C THR A 61 11.41 -11.61 -11.54
N GLY A 62 10.20 -11.14 -11.87
CA GLY A 62 8.96 -11.65 -11.31
C GLY A 62 8.74 -11.31 -9.84
N GLN A 63 9.64 -10.50 -9.24
CA GLN A 63 9.53 -10.15 -7.82
C GLN A 63 8.29 -9.29 -7.57
N ARG A 64 7.53 -9.67 -6.54
CA ARG A 64 6.34 -8.94 -6.09
C ARG A 64 6.72 -7.93 -5.00
N ALA A 65 6.20 -6.72 -5.10
CA ALA A 65 6.35 -5.66 -4.10
C ALA A 65 5.07 -4.82 -4.01
N GLY A 66 4.87 -4.12 -2.90
CA GLY A 66 3.70 -3.26 -2.69
C GLY A 66 3.45 -2.99 -1.22
N VAL A 67 2.96 -1.79 -0.88
CA VAL A 67 2.75 -1.42 0.52
C VAL A 67 1.75 -2.36 1.20
N ALA A 68 0.60 -2.65 0.59
CA ALA A 68 -0.37 -3.59 1.16
C ALA A 68 0.20 -5.02 1.26
N LEU A 69 0.92 -5.46 0.21
CA LEU A 69 1.57 -6.77 0.14
C LEU A 69 2.60 -6.96 1.28
N ASP A 70 3.29 -5.91 1.68
CA ASP A 70 4.32 -5.97 2.72
C ASP A 70 3.76 -5.79 4.12
N MET A 71 2.79 -4.87 4.28
CA MET A 71 2.23 -4.57 5.60
C MET A 71 1.34 -5.71 6.12
N GLY A 72 0.63 -6.43 5.24
CA GLY A 72 -0.23 -7.53 5.63
C GLY A 72 0.50 -8.65 6.38
N PRO A 73 1.60 -9.23 5.84
CA PRO A 73 2.40 -10.23 6.55
C PRO A 73 2.97 -9.74 7.88
N LEU A 74 3.38 -8.46 7.98
CA LEU A 74 3.85 -7.87 9.23
C LEU A 74 2.75 -7.80 10.28
N LEU A 75 1.53 -7.43 9.89
CA LEU A 75 0.37 -7.42 10.78
C LEU A 75 0.01 -8.86 11.21
N ALA A 76 -0.02 -9.81 10.27
CA ALA A 76 -0.30 -11.21 10.56
C ALA A 76 0.70 -11.81 11.56
N GLN A 77 1.99 -11.48 11.40
CA GLN A 77 3.04 -11.88 12.34
C GLN A 77 2.77 -11.34 13.75
N GLN A 78 2.38 -10.08 13.89
CA GLN A 78 2.06 -9.49 15.20
C GLN A 78 0.79 -10.07 15.82
N LEU A 79 -0.18 -10.44 14.98
CA LEU A 79 -1.38 -11.14 15.43
C LEU A 79 -1.13 -12.59 15.84
N GLY A 80 -0.02 -13.19 15.38
CA GLY A 80 0.27 -14.61 15.57
C GLY A 80 -0.65 -15.51 14.74
N VAL A 81 -1.01 -15.10 13.51
CA VAL A 81 -1.88 -15.85 12.58
C VAL A 81 -1.20 -16.01 11.21
N PRO A 82 -1.56 -17.03 10.43
CA PRO A 82 -1.18 -17.15 9.03
C PRO A 82 -1.68 -15.95 8.20
N VAL A 83 -1.01 -15.70 7.07
CA VAL A 83 -1.42 -14.69 6.08
C VAL A 83 -1.77 -15.34 4.75
N GLN A 84 -2.81 -14.83 4.10
CA GLN A 84 -3.19 -15.18 2.73
C GLN A 84 -3.31 -13.91 1.90
N VAL A 85 -2.55 -13.80 0.83
CA VAL A 85 -2.69 -12.72 -0.14
C VAL A 85 -3.72 -13.13 -1.20
N VAL A 86 -4.71 -12.27 -1.43
CA VAL A 86 -5.80 -12.48 -2.39
C VAL A 86 -5.69 -11.42 -3.49
N ASP A 87 -5.38 -11.87 -4.70
CA ASP A 87 -5.19 -11.00 -5.87
C ASP A 87 -6.54 -10.70 -6.54
N PHE A 88 -6.78 -9.43 -6.82
CA PHE A 88 -7.95 -8.95 -7.56
C PHE A 88 -7.53 -8.23 -8.84
N PRO A 89 -8.33 -8.28 -9.91
CA PRO A 89 -8.00 -7.61 -11.16
C PRO A 89 -8.06 -6.07 -11.09
N ARG A 90 -8.72 -5.49 -10.08
CA ARG A 90 -8.86 -4.03 -9.92
C ARG A 90 -9.23 -3.62 -8.49
N LEU A 91 -8.96 -2.34 -8.17
CA LEU A 91 -9.24 -1.75 -6.86
C LEU A 91 -10.71 -1.94 -6.40
N ALA A 92 -11.69 -1.72 -7.29
CA ALA A 92 -13.10 -1.81 -6.91
C ALA A 92 -13.45 -3.17 -6.28
N LEU A 93 -12.90 -4.27 -6.83
CA LEU A 93 -13.14 -5.62 -6.31
C LEU A 93 -12.44 -5.86 -4.97
N VAL A 94 -11.29 -5.23 -4.72
CA VAL A 94 -10.65 -5.26 -3.38
C VAL A 94 -11.54 -4.58 -2.35
N LEU A 95 -12.13 -3.43 -2.69
CA LEU A 95 -13.02 -2.68 -1.79
C LEU A 95 -14.31 -3.46 -1.51
N ASP A 96 -14.90 -4.08 -2.55
CA ASP A 96 -16.09 -4.93 -2.39
C ASP A 96 -15.79 -6.15 -1.51
N ALA A 97 -14.63 -6.78 -1.71
CA ALA A 97 -14.16 -7.91 -0.90
C ALA A 97 -13.89 -7.51 0.56
N LEU A 98 -13.34 -6.32 0.80
CA LEU A 98 -13.15 -5.80 2.16
C LEU A 98 -14.50 -5.51 2.83
N LYS A 99 -15.41 -4.84 2.12
CA LYS A 99 -16.75 -4.53 2.62
C LYS A 99 -17.55 -5.79 2.98
N SER A 100 -17.45 -6.84 2.16
CA SER A 100 -18.14 -8.13 2.40
C SER A 100 -17.42 -9.03 3.39
N GLY A 101 -16.21 -8.67 3.86
CA GLY A 101 -15.40 -9.51 4.75
C GLY A 101 -14.77 -10.72 4.06
N GLN A 102 -14.66 -10.74 2.74
CA GLN A 102 -13.87 -11.73 2.00
C GLN A 102 -12.37 -11.54 2.20
N VAL A 103 -11.93 -10.31 2.40
CA VAL A 103 -10.58 -9.98 2.87
C VAL A 103 -10.66 -9.14 4.14
N ASP A 104 -9.57 -9.12 4.90
CA ASP A 104 -9.52 -8.54 6.24
C ASP A 104 -8.70 -7.26 6.28
N PHE A 105 -7.88 -7.04 5.26
CA PHE A 105 -6.89 -5.98 5.23
C PHE A 105 -6.61 -5.54 3.79
N THR A 106 -6.45 -4.24 3.60
CA THR A 106 -5.81 -3.63 2.43
C THR A 106 -5.22 -2.28 2.79
N VAL A 107 -4.47 -1.64 1.86
CA VAL A 107 -4.04 -0.24 1.96
C VAL A 107 -4.70 0.53 0.83
N THR A 108 -5.43 1.58 1.18
CA THR A 108 -6.17 2.38 0.21
C THR A 108 -6.39 3.81 0.69
N ASN A 109 -6.89 4.69 -0.19
CA ASN A 109 -7.20 6.08 0.17
C ASN A 109 -8.33 6.15 1.18
N ALA A 110 -8.07 6.75 2.34
CA ALA A 110 -9.06 7.01 3.37
C ALA A 110 -9.93 8.20 2.96
N THR A 111 -11.22 7.95 2.72
CA THR A 111 -12.20 8.98 2.38
C THR A 111 -13.46 8.81 3.21
N GLU A 112 -14.20 9.89 3.42
CA GLU A 112 -15.49 9.82 4.13
C GLU A 112 -16.48 8.85 3.46
N ALA A 113 -16.49 8.80 2.13
CA ALA A 113 -17.36 7.87 1.40
C ALA A 113 -17.01 6.41 1.73
N ARG A 114 -15.73 6.05 1.76
CA ARG A 114 -15.26 4.70 2.10
C ARG A 114 -15.39 4.39 3.59
N ALA A 115 -15.26 5.40 4.46
CA ALA A 115 -15.41 5.24 5.91
C ALA A 115 -16.82 4.80 6.35
N ARG A 116 -17.80 4.84 5.46
CA ARG A 116 -19.13 4.25 5.69
C ARG A 116 -19.11 2.73 5.73
N ASP A 117 -18.22 2.12 4.93
CA ASP A 117 -18.16 0.67 4.70
C ASP A 117 -16.93 -0.01 5.32
N MET A 118 -15.91 0.77 5.74
CA MET A 118 -14.66 0.26 6.30
C MET A 118 -14.07 1.21 7.33
N ASP A 119 -13.23 0.70 8.21
CA ASP A 119 -12.50 1.51 9.20
C ASP A 119 -11.06 1.71 8.75
N PHE A 120 -10.52 2.90 9.01
CA PHE A 120 -9.18 3.31 8.61
C PHE A 120 -8.30 3.62 9.82
N THR A 121 -7.00 3.36 9.67
CA THR A 121 -5.97 3.94 10.54
C THR A 121 -5.72 5.41 10.19
N ARG A 122 -4.87 6.08 10.96
CA ARG A 122 -4.21 7.30 10.45
C ARG A 122 -3.47 7.00 9.15
N PRO A 123 -3.33 8.00 8.26
CA PRO A 123 -2.61 7.82 7.00
C PRO A 123 -1.18 7.31 7.22
N LEU A 124 -0.77 6.30 6.45
CA LEU A 124 0.60 5.83 6.39
C LEU A 124 1.47 6.79 5.58
N VAL A 125 0.97 7.16 4.42
CA VAL A 125 1.64 8.07 3.47
C VAL A 125 0.59 8.89 2.71
N GLN A 126 1.00 10.07 2.25
CA GLN A 126 0.20 10.91 1.37
C GLN A 126 0.78 10.85 -0.04
N LEU A 127 -0.09 10.76 -1.06
CA LEU A 127 0.28 10.72 -2.47
C LEU A 127 -0.29 11.89 -3.24
N GLU A 128 0.51 12.45 -4.13
CA GLU A 128 0.03 13.43 -5.10
C GLU A 128 -0.85 12.76 -6.16
N LEU A 129 -1.96 13.42 -6.48
CA LEU A 129 -2.82 13.09 -7.61
C LEU A 129 -2.41 13.92 -8.84
N GLY A 130 -2.27 13.25 -9.97
CA GLY A 130 -1.77 13.87 -11.20
C GLY A 130 -2.45 13.32 -12.45
N TYR A 131 -1.84 13.60 -13.59
CA TYR A 131 -2.27 13.12 -14.91
C TYR A 131 -1.11 12.48 -15.65
N LEU A 132 -1.39 11.42 -16.40
CA LEU A 132 -0.53 10.82 -17.42
C LEU A 132 -1.10 11.19 -18.79
N VAL A 133 -0.25 11.64 -19.69
CA VAL A 133 -0.60 11.95 -21.08
C VAL A 133 0.41 11.35 -22.04
N MET A 134 0.02 11.12 -23.28
CA MET A 134 1.00 10.86 -24.34
C MET A 134 1.79 12.12 -24.65
N SER A 135 3.05 12.01 -25.03
CA SER A 135 3.93 13.16 -25.31
C SER A 135 3.44 14.03 -26.46
N ASP A 136 2.72 13.44 -27.42
CA ASP A 136 2.07 14.13 -28.54
C ASP A 136 0.67 14.67 -28.21
N SER A 137 0.17 14.49 -26.96
CA SER A 137 -1.12 15.03 -26.51
C SER A 137 -1.20 16.53 -26.67
N SER A 138 -2.37 17.04 -27.05
CA SER A 138 -2.68 18.49 -27.08
C SER A 138 -2.77 19.09 -25.69
N VAL A 139 -2.98 18.27 -24.64
CA VAL A 139 -3.01 18.68 -23.24
C VAL A 139 -1.57 18.81 -22.73
N LYS A 140 -1.08 20.04 -22.61
CA LYS A 140 0.31 20.30 -22.19
C LYS A 140 0.43 20.68 -20.71
N GLN A 141 -0.61 21.26 -20.12
CA GLN A 141 -0.65 21.78 -18.75
C GLN A 141 -1.89 21.30 -18.02
N THR A 142 -1.82 21.17 -16.71
CA THR A 142 -2.90 20.68 -15.85
C THR A 142 -4.17 21.55 -15.96
N GLU A 143 -4.00 22.85 -16.15
CA GLU A 143 -5.07 23.83 -16.30
C GLU A 143 -5.88 23.63 -17.59
N HIS A 144 -5.33 22.91 -18.54
CA HIS A 144 -5.97 22.60 -19.82
C HIS A 144 -6.75 21.29 -19.82
N ILE A 145 -6.85 20.60 -18.69
CA ILE A 145 -7.55 19.32 -18.59
C ILE A 145 -9.08 19.50 -18.70
N ASP A 146 -9.66 20.48 -18.00
CA ASP A 146 -11.12 20.69 -18.04
C ASP A 146 -11.54 21.56 -19.22
N ARG A 147 -11.41 21.02 -20.44
CA ARG A 147 -11.84 21.66 -21.70
C ARG A 147 -12.82 20.77 -22.44
N ALA A 148 -13.70 21.41 -23.20
CA ALA A 148 -14.63 20.71 -24.08
C ALA A 148 -13.88 19.80 -25.06
N GLY A 149 -14.34 18.56 -25.19
CA GLY A 149 -13.75 17.53 -26.02
C GLY A 149 -12.62 16.73 -25.36
N VAL A 150 -12.04 17.17 -24.25
CA VAL A 150 -11.03 16.41 -23.51
C VAL A 150 -11.70 15.24 -22.77
N LYS A 151 -11.13 14.04 -22.93
CA LYS A 151 -11.56 12.81 -22.27
C LYS A 151 -10.51 12.38 -21.25
N VAL A 152 -10.87 12.39 -19.98
CA VAL A 152 -9.98 12.02 -18.89
C VAL A 152 -10.35 10.63 -18.36
N GLY A 153 -9.46 9.67 -18.58
CA GLY A 153 -9.60 8.31 -18.04
C GLY A 153 -9.37 8.29 -16.52
N VAL A 154 -10.10 7.43 -15.84
CA VAL A 154 -9.96 7.14 -14.40
C VAL A 154 -10.17 5.67 -14.14
N SER A 155 -9.62 5.12 -13.06
CA SER A 155 -9.97 3.74 -12.65
C SER A 155 -11.42 3.70 -12.16
N GLN A 156 -12.18 2.72 -12.65
CA GLN A 156 -13.57 2.49 -12.23
C GLN A 156 -13.64 2.28 -10.70
N GLY A 157 -14.54 3.01 -10.03
CA GLY A 157 -14.72 2.94 -8.57
C GLY A 157 -13.63 3.66 -7.77
N SER A 158 -12.70 4.37 -8.43
CA SER A 158 -11.66 5.16 -7.76
C SER A 158 -12.19 6.46 -7.16
N THR A 159 -11.46 7.01 -6.21
CA THR A 159 -11.71 8.36 -5.68
C THR A 159 -11.61 9.41 -6.79
N SER A 160 -10.64 9.27 -7.70
CA SER A 160 -10.45 10.16 -8.85
C SER A 160 -11.71 10.21 -9.71
N GLN A 161 -12.36 9.06 -9.97
CA GLN A 161 -13.63 9.03 -10.72
C GLN A 161 -14.67 9.91 -10.02
N GLY A 162 -14.92 9.67 -8.73
CA GLY A 162 -15.95 10.41 -7.99
C GLY A 162 -15.66 11.91 -7.87
N VAL A 163 -14.40 12.29 -7.67
CA VAL A 163 -13.99 13.70 -7.54
C VAL A 163 -14.09 14.42 -8.88
N LEU A 164 -13.44 13.90 -9.92
CA LEU A 164 -13.37 14.59 -11.22
C LEU A 164 -14.72 14.65 -11.93
N THR A 165 -15.58 13.63 -11.78
CA THR A 165 -16.97 13.69 -12.30
C THR A 165 -17.76 14.87 -11.71
N ARG A 166 -17.50 15.26 -10.45
CA ARG A 166 -18.16 16.41 -9.83
C ARG A 166 -17.49 17.75 -10.13
N GLN A 167 -16.17 17.76 -10.34
CA GLN A 167 -15.38 18.97 -10.51
C GLN A 167 -15.33 19.48 -11.95
N PHE A 168 -15.24 18.56 -12.91
CA PHE A 168 -15.17 18.95 -14.32
C PHE A 168 -16.49 19.53 -14.81
N LYS A 169 -16.38 20.63 -15.55
CA LYS A 169 -17.50 21.32 -16.18
C LYS A 169 -17.55 21.06 -17.67
N ASN A 170 -16.41 20.81 -18.31
CA ASN A 170 -16.25 20.75 -19.75
C ASN A 170 -15.68 19.41 -20.24
N ALA A 171 -14.73 18.83 -19.52
CA ALA A 171 -14.12 17.54 -19.88
C ALA A 171 -15.01 16.37 -19.48
N SER A 172 -14.86 15.27 -20.21
CA SER A 172 -15.57 14.01 -19.93
C SER A 172 -14.71 13.08 -19.10
N VAL A 173 -15.28 12.46 -18.05
CA VAL A 173 -14.63 11.42 -17.26
C VAL A 173 -15.00 10.06 -17.81
N VAL A 174 -13.99 9.24 -18.16
CA VAL A 174 -14.14 7.92 -18.80
C VAL A 174 -13.59 6.85 -17.88
N PRO A 175 -14.44 5.98 -17.28
CA PRO A 175 -13.96 4.90 -16.43
C PRO A 175 -13.24 3.81 -17.23
N ALA A 176 -12.08 3.36 -16.74
CA ALA A 176 -11.36 2.18 -17.22
C ALA A 176 -11.51 1.04 -16.22
N ALA A 177 -11.82 -0.16 -16.70
CA ALA A 177 -12.04 -1.33 -15.86
C ALA A 177 -10.74 -1.88 -15.24
N SER A 178 -9.57 -1.56 -15.83
CA SER A 178 -8.25 -1.91 -15.29
C SER A 178 -7.20 -0.88 -15.70
N LEU A 179 -6.04 -0.86 -15.04
CA LEU A 179 -4.91 0.01 -15.41
C LEU A 179 -4.37 -0.35 -16.79
N LYS A 180 -4.33 -1.65 -17.14
CA LYS A 180 -3.97 -2.08 -18.49
C LYS A 180 -4.92 -1.51 -19.56
N GLN A 181 -6.22 -1.56 -19.31
CA GLN A 181 -7.19 -0.95 -20.23
C GLN A 181 -6.97 0.56 -20.37
N ALA A 182 -6.65 1.25 -19.28
CA ALA A 182 -6.34 2.68 -19.32
C ALA A 182 -5.10 2.99 -20.18
N GLN A 183 -4.04 2.19 -20.09
CA GLN A 183 -2.86 2.29 -20.97
C GLN A 183 -3.24 2.09 -22.44
N ASP A 184 -4.05 1.07 -22.74
CA ASP A 184 -4.52 0.80 -24.10
C ASP A 184 -5.40 1.95 -24.65
N MET A 185 -6.24 2.56 -23.78
CA MET A 185 -7.06 3.71 -24.16
C MET A 185 -6.22 4.95 -24.44
N LEU A 186 -5.14 5.20 -23.67
CA LEU A 186 -4.17 6.29 -23.93
C LEU A 186 -3.45 6.07 -25.26
N ARG A 187 -2.92 4.85 -25.49
CA ARG A 187 -2.21 4.48 -26.73
C ARG A 187 -3.11 4.65 -27.97
N GLN A 188 -4.37 4.26 -27.84
CA GLN A 188 -5.37 4.36 -28.91
C GLN A 188 -6.04 5.74 -29.04
N LYS A 189 -5.62 6.73 -28.22
CA LYS A 189 -6.20 8.08 -28.17
C LYS A 189 -7.71 8.10 -27.90
N ARG A 190 -8.22 7.08 -27.19
CA ARG A 190 -9.61 7.04 -26.71
C ARG A 190 -9.83 7.91 -25.47
N ILE A 191 -8.74 8.19 -24.74
CA ILE A 191 -8.66 9.21 -23.69
C ILE A 191 -7.42 10.07 -23.94
N ASP A 192 -7.49 11.34 -23.55
CA ASP A 192 -6.41 12.33 -23.73
C ASP A 192 -5.46 12.36 -22.56
N ALA A 193 -5.95 12.01 -21.37
CA ALA A 193 -5.18 11.90 -20.13
C ALA A 193 -5.75 10.80 -19.25
N PHE A 194 -4.93 10.26 -18.33
CA PHE A 194 -5.38 9.36 -17.27
C PHE A 194 -5.07 9.98 -15.92
N ALA A 195 -6.06 10.03 -15.02
CA ALA A 195 -6.00 10.67 -13.72
C ALA A 195 -6.03 9.66 -12.56
N THR A 196 -4.98 9.67 -11.74
CA THR A 196 -4.89 8.88 -10.51
C THR A 196 -3.72 9.38 -9.64
N ASN A 197 -3.29 8.64 -8.63
CA ASN A 197 -2.10 8.99 -7.87
C ASN A 197 -0.81 8.80 -8.69
N LYS A 198 0.19 9.63 -8.42
CA LYS A 198 1.44 9.64 -9.18
C LYS A 198 2.23 8.33 -9.08
N GLY A 199 2.08 7.55 -8.00
CA GLY A 199 2.69 6.23 -7.91
C GLY A 199 2.27 5.33 -9.07
N ILE A 200 0.96 5.21 -9.32
CA ILE A 200 0.41 4.47 -10.47
C ILE A 200 0.80 5.12 -11.80
N LEU A 201 0.75 6.46 -11.89
CA LEU A 201 1.08 7.14 -13.15
C LEU A 201 2.53 6.90 -13.59
N PHE A 202 3.46 6.86 -12.66
CA PHE A 202 4.87 6.55 -12.95
C PHE A 202 5.06 5.10 -13.40
N GLU A 203 4.40 4.13 -12.74
CA GLU A 203 4.41 2.73 -13.19
C GLU A 203 3.85 2.60 -14.62
N MET A 204 2.69 3.22 -14.87
CA MET A 204 2.10 3.23 -16.19
C MET A 204 3.01 3.89 -17.24
N SER A 205 3.69 4.97 -16.87
CA SER A 205 4.59 5.69 -17.78
C SER A 205 5.84 4.88 -18.13
N ASP A 206 6.39 4.14 -17.17
CA ASP A 206 7.54 3.26 -17.39
C ASP A 206 7.21 2.11 -18.37
N GLU A 207 5.96 1.65 -18.35
CA GLU A 207 5.45 0.61 -19.26
C GLU A 207 4.87 1.15 -20.60
N LEU A 208 4.66 2.45 -20.71
CA LEU A 208 4.04 3.10 -21.87
C LEU A 208 5.00 4.12 -22.52
N PRO A 209 5.91 3.66 -23.41
CA PRO A 209 6.84 4.55 -24.10
C PRO A 209 6.13 5.71 -24.80
N GLY A 210 6.70 6.90 -24.72
CA GLY A 210 6.12 8.12 -25.29
C GLY A 210 5.00 8.73 -24.45
N SER A 211 4.80 8.26 -23.22
CA SER A 211 3.95 8.94 -22.24
C SER A 211 4.79 9.80 -21.28
N ARG A 212 4.12 10.68 -20.55
CA ARG A 212 4.72 11.46 -19.46
C ARG A 212 3.72 11.76 -18.35
N VAL A 213 4.19 11.72 -17.12
CA VAL A 213 3.45 12.23 -15.97
C VAL A 213 3.55 13.76 -16.01
N MET A 214 2.42 14.46 -15.91
CA MET A 214 2.37 15.91 -15.94
C MET A 214 2.93 16.51 -14.64
N GLU A 215 3.54 17.67 -14.75
CA GLU A 215 3.96 18.46 -13.59
C GLU A 215 2.75 18.96 -12.78
N GLY A 216 3.01 19.33 -11.52
CA GLY A 216 1.96 19.75 -10.60
C GLY A 216 1.09 18.61 -10.10
N ARG A 217 0.06 18.96 -9.36
CA ARG A 217 -0.93 18.02 -8.81
C ARG A 217 -2.30 18.67 -8.78
N TRP A 218 -3.35 17.87 -8.89
CA TRP A 218 -4.74 18.34 -8.73
C TRP A 218 -5.35 17.98 -7.38
N GLY A 219 -4.64 17.18 -6.56
CA GLY A 219 -5.12 16.78 -5.24
C GLY A 219 -4.11 15.90 -4.50
N LEU A 220 -4.54 15.37 -3.37
CA LEU A 220 -3.80 14.45 -2.52
C LEU A 220 -4.67 13.27 -2.12
N GLU A 221 -4.05 12.10 -1.98
CA GLU A 221 -4.63 10.89 -1.39
C GLU A 221 -3.96 10.60 -0.05
N ASN A 222 -4.77 10.24 0.95
CA ASN A 222 -4.31 9.79 2.25
C ASN A 222 -4.38 8.26 2.31
N LEU A 223 -3.29 7.58 2.04
CA LEU A 223 -3.24 6.12 2.12
C LEU A 223 -3.19 5.65 3.56
N ALA A 224 -4.12 4.80 3.92
CA ALA A 224 -4.25 4.21 5.24
C ALA A 224 -4.50 2.70 5.15
N ILE A 225 -4.25 1.99 6.22
CA ILE A 225 -4.73 0.63 6.38
C ILE A 225 -6.25 0.70 6.51
N ALA A 226 -6.92 -0.14 5.75
CA ALA A 226 -8.37 -0.34 5.81
C ALA A 226 -8.69 -1.77 6.26
N ILE A 227 -9.64 -1.87 7.19
CA ILE A 227 -10.23 -3.13 7.68
C ILE A 227 -11.75 -3.07 7.51
N PRO A 228 -12.46 -4.20 7.47
CA PRO A 228 -13.92 -4.22 7.42
C PRO A 228 -14.53 -3.44 8.58
N LYS A 229 -15.67 -2.80 8.30
CA LYS A 229 -16.45 -2.05 9.31
C LYS A 229 -16.90 -2.95 10.46
N GLY A 230 -16.93 -2.38 11.68
CA GLY A 230 -17.44 -3.08 12.87
C GLY A 230 -16.43 -4.02 13.55
N ARG A 231 -15.14 -3.97 13.17
CA ARG A 231 -14.07 -4.74 13.82
C ARG A 231 -13.44 -3.96 14.98
N ASP A 232 -14.30 -3.39 15.86
CA ASP A 232 -13.88 -2.43 16.89
C ASP A 232 -12.82 -2.97 17.85
N ALA A 233 -12.89 -4.25 18.24
CA ALA A 233 -11.89 -4.86 19.11
C ALA A 233 -10.48 -4.86 18.50
N GLY A 234 -10.35 -4.83 17.17
CA GLY A 234 -9.08 -4.79 16.45
C GLY A 234 -8.56 -3.39 16.16
N ARG A 235 -9.39 -2.34 16.24
CA ARG A 235 -9.03 -0.98 15.78
C ARG A 235 -7.82 -0.39 16.49
N ALA A 236 -7.76 -0.50 17.82
CA ALA A 236 -6.63 0.02 18.59
C ALA A 236 -5.32 -0.68 18.19
N PHE A 237 -5.37 -1.99 17.98
CA PHE A 237 -4.23 -2.80 17.58
C PHE A 237 -3.70 -2.41 16.19
N VAL A 238 -4.60 -2.26 15.19
CA VAL A 238 -4.21 -1.86 13.84
C VAL A 238 -3.66 -0.43 13.80
N ASN A 239 -4.21 0.48 14.62
CA ASN A 239 -3.66 1.83 14.75
C ASN A 239 -2.26 1.82 15.37
N ALA A 240 -2.03 1.05 16.44
CA ALA A 240 -0.70 0.90 17.05
C ALA A 240 0.30 0.28 16.05
N PHE A 241 -0.12 -0.72 15.27
CA PHE A 241 0.67 -1.29 14.19
C PHE A 241 1.06 -0.23 13.14
N ALA A 242 0.10 0.59 12.69
CA ALA A 242 0.36 1.65 11.71
C ALA A 242 1.42 2.66 12.22
N GLU A 243 1.32 3.10 13.48
CA GLU A 243 2.31 3.97 14.10
C GLU A 243 3.68 3.28 14.23
N GLN A 244 3.69 2.01 14.62
CA GLN A 244 4.93 1.23 14.73
C GLN A 244 5.68 1.12 13.40
N VAL A 245 5.00 0.74 12.30
CA VAL A 245 5.65 0.56 10.99
C VAL A 245 6.13 1.88 10.40
N ARG A 246 5.49 3.01 10.75
CA ARG A 246 5.97 4.36 10.44
C ARG A 246 7.25 4.68 11.23
N GLY A 247 7.26 4.44 12.54
CA GLY A 247 8.35 4.83 13.44
C GLY A 247 9.60 3.96 13.31
N ASN A 248 9.48 2.68 12.96
CA ASN A 248 10.62 1.74 12.89
C ASN A 248 11.22 1.58 11.48
N GLY A 249 10.75 2.35 10.49
CA GLY A 249 11.26 2.36 9.12
C GLY A 249 10.76 1.22 8.23
N GLN A 250 9.90 0.32 8.71
CA GLN A 250 9.34 -0.77 7.89
C GLN A 250 8.49 -0.23 6.74
N LEU A 251 7.68 0.80 6.98
CA LEU A 251 6.92 1.48 5.94
C LEU A 251 7.84 2.08 4.87
N GLN A 252 8.91 2.78 5.26
CA GLN A 252 9.85 3.38 4.30
C GLN A 252 10.57 2.32 3.47
N LYS A 253 10.93 1.18 4.05
CA LYS A 253 11.49 0.04 3.30
C LYS A 253 10.50 -0.49 2.26
N SER A 254 9.22 -0.63 2.64
CA SER A 254 8.17 -1.07 1.72
C SER A 254 7.93 -0.08 0.59
N VAL A 255 7.84 1.22 0.89
CA VAL A 255 7.71 2.31 -0.09
C VAL A 255 8.86 2.26 -1.09
N SER A 256 10.10 2.14 -0.61
CA SER A 256 11.29 2.05 -1.48
C SER A 256 11.31 0.78 -2.33
N ARG A 257 10.98 -0.38 -1.73
CA ARG A 257 10.94 -1.67 -2.43
C ARG A 257 9.86 -1.71 -3.52
N ALA A 258 8.73 -1.08 -3.26
CA ALA A 258 7.63 -0.97 -4.22
C ALA A 258 7.88 0.09 -5.31
N GLY A 259 8.99 0.83 -5.26
CA GLY A 259 9.24 1.93 -6.18
C GLY A 259 8.21 3.06 -6.11
N LEU A 260 7.55 3.23 -4.97
CA LEU A 260 6.45 4.19 -4.83
C LEU A 260 6.96 5.63 -4.92
N ARG A 261 6.60 6.30 -6.00
CA ARG A 261 6.93 7.70 -6.30
C ARG A 261 5.74 8.62 -6.05
N GLY A 262 5.99 9.93 -5.94
CA GLY A 262 4.93 10.94 -5.74
C GLY A 262 4.39 10.97 -4.32
N THR A 263 5.18 10.50 -3.35
CA THR A 263 4.86 10.59 -1.92
C THR A 263 5.16 11.98 -1.37
N THR A 264 4.35 12.43 -0.43
CA THR A 264 4.61 13.58 0.43
C THR A 264 4.58 13.13 1.89
N SER A 265 5.12 13.96 2.80
CA SER A 265 4.98 13.69 4.23
C SER A 265 3.50 13.60 4.60
N ALA A 266 3.09 12.53 5.28
CA ALA A 266 1.74 12.47 5.86
C ALA A 266 1.62 13.53 6.96
N PRO A 267 0.43 14.14 7.14
CA PRO A 267 0.17 15.14 8.17
C PRO A 267 0.26 14.55 9.58
#